data_e5f9a3803b78988a325dbeec8e46e734
#
_entry.id   e5f9a3803b78988a325dbeec8e46e734
#
_cell.length_a   1.000
_cell.length_b   1.000
_cell.length_c   1.000
_cell.angle_alpha   90.00
_cell.angle_beta   90.00
_cell.angle_gamma   90.00
#
_symmetry.space_group_name_H-M   'P 1'
#
loop_
_entity.id
_entity.type
_entity.pdbx_description
1 polymer ?
#
loop_
_entity_poly.entity_id
_entity_poly.type
_entity_poly.pdbx_seq_one_letter_code
_entity_poly.pdbx_strand_id
1 'polypeptide(L)'
;MALIEAVGAREILDSRGNPTVEVEVLLDDGVVARADVPSGASTGAFEAYELRDGDKARYGGKGVLKAVSAVLDEIGPAIEGFEASDQRLVDAALIELDGTENKKRLGANAILGVSLAVAKAAADSADLPLFRYVGGPNAHTLPVPLLNIINGGSHADNDIDVQEFMIVPLGADSFSEALRWGVETYHSLKSLLRAKGLSTGLGDEGGFAPNLSSNREALDLIAEAIGQAGFTLGTDIALATDVAASEFYKDGSYHFEGKQLSAGELTAYFADLAANYPLVSIEDPLQEDDWEGYQHFTAELGGKLQIVGDDLFVTNPVRLAKGLELGAANSILVKVNQIGTLTETLDAVALAQRAGYTAILSHRSGETEDTTIADLAVATDSGQIKTGAPARSERVAKYNQLLRIEEELDTAAVYAGRSAFPRFSA
;
A
#
# COMPACT_ATOMS: atom_id res chain seq x y z
N MET A 1 -27.76 -5.70 -17.63
CA MET A 1 -26.90 -5.44 -16.45
C MET A 1 -27.13 -6.62 -15.53
N ALA A 2 -26.02 -7.22 -15.05
CA ALA A 2 -26.10 -8.46 -14.29
C ALA A 2 -26.40 -8.19 -12.82
N LEU A 3 -27.26 -9.03 -12.22
CA LEU A 3 -27.66 -8.93 -10.83
C LEU A 3 -26.84 -9.91 -9.98
N ILE A 4 -26.58 -9.53 -8.73
CA ILE A 4 -25.94 -10.41 -7.75
C ILE A 4 -26.92 -11.55 -7.43
N GLU A 5 -26.53 -12.78 -7.78
CA GLU A 5 -27.34 -13.99 -7.53
C GLU A 5 -26.98 -14.65 -6.21
N ALA A 6 -25.66 -14.71 -5.89
CA ALA A 6 -25.19 -15.29 -4.63
C ALA A 6 -23.83 -14.73 -4.22
N VAL A 7 -23.55 -14.77 -2.92
CA VAL A 7 -22.26 -14.42 -2.33
C VAL A 7 -21.76 -15.57 -1.49
N GLY A 8 -20.55 -16.05 -1.80
CA GLY A 8 -19.82 -17.06 -1.06
C GLY A 8 -18.63 -16.46 -0.31
N ALA A 9 -18.20 -17.07 0.79
CA ALA A 9 -16.99 -16.68 1.49
C ALA A 9 -16.28 -17.87 2.12
N ARG A 10 -14.97 -17.77 2.26
CA ARG A 10 -14.14 -18.76 2.95
C ARG A 10 -12.95 -18.14 3.65
N GLU A 11 -12.41 -18.89 4.58
CA GLU A 11 -11.14 -18.58 5.22
C GLU A 11 -10.01 -19.14 4.35
N ILE A 12 -9.04 -18.30 3.99
CA ILE A 12 -7.80 -18.66 3.32
C ILE A 12 -6.61 -18.22 4.16
N LEU A 13 -5.37 -18.42 3.70
CA LEU A 13 -4.16 -17.97 4.39
C LEU A 13 -3.49 -16.81 3.67
N ASP A 14 -3.03 -15.83 4.44
CA ASP A 14 -2.16 -14.77 3.97
C ASP A 14 -0.69 -15.22 3.83
N SER A 15 0.17 -14.35 3.33
CA SER A 15 1.60 -14.60 3.13
C SER A 15 2.39 -14.87 4.41
N ARG A 16 1.80 -14.59 5.58
CA ARG A 16 2.37 -14.89 6.91
C ARG A 16 1.81 -16.18 7.50
N GLY A 17 0.92 -16.87 6.78
CA GLY A 17 0.21 -18.07 7.26
C GLY A 17 -0.89 -17.77 8.28
N ASN A 18 -1.35 -16.50 8.36
CA ASN A 18 -2.51 -16.16 9.17
C ASN A 18 -3.80 -16.26 8.32
N PRO A 19 -4.93 -16.63 8.93
CA PRO A 19 -6.22 -16.61 8.25
C PRO A 19 -6.62 -15.23 7.76
N THR A 20 -7.21 -15.19 6.56
CA THR A 20 -7.90 -14.02 6.01
C THR A 20 -9.14 -14.45 5.22
N VAL A 21 -9.92 -13.48 4.74
CA VAL A 21 -11.20 -13.72 4.06
C VAL A 21 -11.01 -13.69 2.55
N GLU A 22 -11.54 -14.70 1.86
CA GLU A 22 -11.82 -14.68 0.42
C GLU A 22 -13.34 -14.63 0.23
N VAL A 23 -13.81 -13.73 -0.62
CA VAL A 23 -15.22 -13.62 -1.02
C VAL A 23 -15.36 -13.94 -2.50
N GLU A 24 -16.45 -14.63 -2.84
CA GLU A 24 -16.83 -14.99 -4.21
C GLU A 24 -18.24 -14.48 -4.49
N VAL A 25 -18.43 -13.84 -5.64
CA VAL A 25 -19.74 -13.33 -6.09
C VAL A 25 -20.12 -14.01 -7.38
N LEU A 26 -21.33 -14.57 -7.42
CA LEU A 26 -21.99 -15.11 -8.62
C LEU A 26 -23.02 -14.09 -9.10
N LEU A 27 -23.01 -13.81 -10.40
CA LEU A 27 -24.02 -13.01 -11.09
C LEU A 27 -25.01 -13.88 -11.87
N ASP A 28 -26.21 -13.35 -12.16
CA ASP A 28 -27.30 -14.03 -12.88
C ASP A 28 -26.99 -14.33 -14.35
N ASP A 29 -25.92 -13.74 -14.90
CA ASP A 29 -25.37 -14.08 -16.23
C ASP A 29 -24.36 -15.23 -16.19
N GLY A 30 -24.07 -15.77 -15.00
CA GLY A 30 -23.16 -16.89 -14.76
C GLY A 30 -21.69 -16.49 -14.52
N VAL A 31 -21.37 -15.20 -14.48
CA VAL A 31 -20.05 -14.72 -14.10
C VAL A 31 -19.79 -14.99 -12.62
N VAL A 32 -18.58 -15.48 -12.32
CA VAL A 32 -18.10 -15.69 -10.94
C VAL A 32 -16.76 -14.98 -10.78
N ALA A 33 -16.67 -14.09 -9.82
CA ALA A 33 -15.40 -13.44 -9.47
C ALA A 33 -15.14 -13.50 -7.97
N ARG A 34 -13.85 -13.39 -7.58
CA ARG A 34 -13.44 -13.45 -6.19
C ARG A 34 -12.43 -12.36 -5.84
N ALA A 35 -12.40 -12.01 -4.57
CA ALA A 35 -11.43 -11.09 -4.00
C ALA A 35 -10.94 -11.59 -2.65
N ASP A 36 -9.63 -11.43 -2.41
CA ASP A 36 -8.99 -11.77 -1.16
C ASP A 36 -8.66 -10.48 -0.39
N VAL A 37 -8.77 -10.53 0.92
CA VAL A 37 -8.57 -9.36 1.77
C VAL A 37 -7.18 -9.38 2.40
N PRO A 38 -6.36 -8.32 2.21
CA PRO A 38 -5.06 -8.20 2.87
C PRO A 38 -5.21 -7.84 4.36
N SER A 39 -4.14 -8.08 5.14
CA SER A 39 -4.11 -7.83 6.59
C SER A 39 -2.80 -7.20 7.04
N GLY A 40 -2.84 -6.14 7.86
CA GLY A 40 -1.65 -5.47 8.39
C GLY A 40 -0.96 -6.23 9.53
N ALA A 41 0.33 -6.00 9.73
CA ALA A 41 1.06 -6.36 10.95
C ALA A 41 0.99 -5.22 11.96
N SER A 42 1.40 -4.02 11.56
CA SER A 42 1.10 -2.76 12.22
C SER A 42 -0.25 -2.24 11.71
N THR A 43 -1.02 -1.59 12.56
CA THR A 43 -2.32 -1.01 12.22
C THR A 43 -2.45 0.36 12.87
N GLY A 44 -2.76 1.39 12.09
CA GLY A 44 -3.08 2.71 12.61
C GLY A 44 -4.31 2.65 13.54
N ALA A 45 -4.32 3.44 14.58
CA ALA A 45 -5.39 3.43 15.60
C ALA A 45 -6.78 3.75 15.02
N PHE A 46 -6.83 4.39 13.86
CA PHE A 46 -8.05 4.85 13.21
C PHE A 46 -8.47 4.00 12.00
N GLU A 47 -7.82 2.86 11.75
CA GLU A 47 -8.23 1.94 10.69
C GLU A 47 -9.60 1.33 10.95
N ALA A 48 -10.30 0.98 9.86
CA ALA A 48 -11.51 0.17 9.94
C ALA A 48 -11.21 -1.20 10.57
N TYR A 49 -12.18 -1.72 11.33
CA TYR A 49 -11.97 -2.86 12.21
C TYR A 49 -11.89 -4.18 11.45
N GLU A 50 -10.75 -4.86 11.51
CA GLU A 50 -10.60 -6.23 11.05
C GLU A 50 -11.22 -7.21 12.06
N LEU A 51 -12.29 -7.91 11.68
CA LEU A 51 -12.99 -8.84 12.56
C LEU A 51 -12.24 -10.17 12.64
N ARG A 52 -11.78 -10.50 13.85
CA ARG A 52 -11.13 -11.78 14.21
C ARG A 52 -11.95 -12.57 15.20
N ASP A 53 -11.84 -13.92 15.18
CA ASP A 53 -12.64 -14.79 16.03
C ASP A 53 -12.30 -14.65 17.52
N GLY A 54 -11.03 -14.39 17.84
CA GLY A 54 -10.53 -14.28 19.22
C GLY A 54 -10.39 -15.64 19.95
N ASP A 55 -10.75 -16.75 19.31
CA ASP A 55 -10.61 -18.10 19.90
C ASP A 55 -9.14 -18.55 19.89
N LYS A 56 -8.53 -18.52 21.05
CA LYS A 56 -7.12 -18.91 21.23
C LYS A 56 -6.80 -20.35 20.86
N ALA A 57 -7.79 -21.24 20.85
CA ALA A 57 -7.61 -22.64 20.47
C ALA A 57 -7.49 -22.84 18.95
N ARG A 58 -7.86 -21.81 18.17
CA ARG A 58 -7.84 -21.86 16.72
C ARG A 58 -7.01 -20.68 16.16
N TYR A 59 -5.93 -20.98 15.41
CA TYR A 59 -4.98 -19.98 14.88
C TYR A 59 -4.50 -18.93 15.91
N GLY A 60 -4.42 -19.30 17.19
CA GLY A 60 -4.02 -18.37 18.24
C GLY A 60 -4.98 -17.19 18.46
N GLY A 61 -6.21 -17.28 17.99
CA GLY A 61 -7.22 -16.23 18.05
C GLY A 61 -7.37 -15.41 16.76
N LYS A 62 -6.54 -15.71 15.73
CA LYS A 62 -6.53 -14.96 14.46
C LYS A 62 -7.50 -15.48 13.39
N GLY A 63 -8.33 -16.51 13.69
CA GLY A 63 -9.36 -17.01 12.77
C GLY A 63 -10.31 -15.91 12.30
N VAL A 64 -10.97 -16.12 11.14
CA VAL A 64 -11.90 -15.14 10.52
C VAL A 64 -13.27 -15.73 10.20
N LEU A 65 -13.66 -16.83 10.89
CA LEU A 65 -14.96 -17.47 10.63
C LEU A 65 -16.14 -16.57 10.97
N LYS A 66 -16.02 -15.64 11.93
CA LYS A 66 -17.05 -14.63 12.21
C LYS A 66 -17.26 -13.70 11.02
N ALA A 67 -16.19 -13.26 10.36
CA ALA A 67 -16.27 -12.44 9.15
C ALA A 67 -16.86 -13.24 7.99
N VAL A 68 -16.46 -14.52 7.83
CA VAL A 68 -17.06 -15.43 6.85
C VAL A 68 -18.56 -15.61 7.10
N SER A 69 -18.99 -15.86 8.33
CA SER A 69 -20.42 -15.95 8.67
C SER A 69 -21.15 -14.64 8.40
N ALA A 70 -20.56 -13.48 8.71
CA ALA A 70 -21.15 -12.19 8.39
C ALA A 70 -21.43 -12.03 6.89
N VAL A 71 -20.50 -12.50 6.03
CA VAL A 71 -20.73 -12.49 4.57
C VAL A 71 -21.88 -13.44 4.19
N LEU A 72 -21.86 -14.67 4.68
CA LEU A 72 -22.80 -15.71 4.25
C LEU A 72 -24.22 -15.49 4.80
N ASP A 73 -24.34 -15.07 6.06
CA ASP A 73 -25.61 -15.06 6.78
C ASP A 73 -26.31 -13.68 6.76
N GLU A 74 -25.56 -12.60 6.57
CA GLU A 74 -26.11 -11.23 6.64
C GLU A 74 -25.86 -10.44 5.35
N ILE A 75 -24.59 -10.31 4.90
CA ILE A 75 -24.25 -9.43 3.77
C ILE A 75 -24.80 -9.98 2.47
N GLY A 76 -24.53 -11.25 2.14
CA GLY A 76 -24.99 -11.89 0.91
C GLY A 76 -26.51 -11.74 0.71
N PRO A 77 -27.35 -12.18 1.67
CA PRO A 77 -28.81 -11.99 1.60
C PRO A 77 -29.26 -10.52 1.46
N ALA A 78 -28.51 -9.56 2.01
CA ALA A 78 -28.89 -8.15 1.95
C ALA A 78 -28.65 -7.49 0.58
N ILE A 79 -27.72 -8.01 -0.22
CA ILE A 79 -27.36 -7.46 -1.55
C ILE A 79 -27.80 -8.35 -2.72
N GLU A 80 -28.40 -9.52 -2.45
CA GLU A 80 -28.98 -10.36 -3.47
C GLU A 80 -30.01 -9.58 -4.30
N GLY A 81 -29.90 -9.65 -5.62
CA GLY A 81 -30.72 -8.90 -6.57
C GLY A 81 -30.27 -7.46 -6.82
N PHE A 82 -29.20 -6.97 -6.17
CA PHE A 82 -28.61 -5.68 -6.52
C PHE A 82 -27.90 -5.77 -7.88
N GLU A 83 -27.90 -4.66 -8.59
CA GLU A 83 -27.15 -4.55 -9.82
C GLU A 83 -25.65 -4.43 -9.51
N ALA A 84 -24.82 -5.39 -10.02
CA ALA A 84 -23.41 -5.45 -9.71
C ALA A 84 -22.62 -4.23 -10.21
N SER A 85 -23.08 -3.58 -11.28
CA SER A 85 -22.46 -2.36 -11.82
C SER A 85 -22.71 -1.10 -10.99
N ASP A 86 -23.65 -1.13 -10.03
CA ASP A 86 -23.93 0.00 -9.16
C ASP A 86 -23.11 -0.06 -7.86
N GLN A 87 -21.80 -0.05 -8.02
CA GLN A 87 -20.84 -0.20 -6.91
C GLN A 87 -21.12 0.71 -5.71
N ARG A 88 -21.47 1.99 -5.97
CA ARG A 88 -21.74 2.93 -4.89
C ARG A 88 -22.99 2.59 -4.07
N LEU A 89 -24.01 2.03 -4.71
CA LEU A 89 -25.21 1.56 -4.03
C LEU A 89 -24.89 0.32 -3.19
N VAL A 90 -24.13 -0.64 -3.75
CA VAL A 90 -23.70 -1.83 -3.02
C VAL A 90 -22.89 -1.43 -1.78
N ASP A 91 -21.85 -0.61 -1.94
CA ASP A 91 -20.99 -0.21 -0.82
C ASP A 91 -21.77 0.61 0.24
N ALA A 92 -22.68 1.47 -0.17
CA ALA A 92 -23.56 2.20 0.75
C ALA A 92 -24.45 1.25 1.56
N ALA A 93 -25.02 0.21 0.94
CA ALA A 93 -25.81 -0.80 1.63
C ALA A 93 -24.97 -1.61 2.63
N LEU A 94 -23.71 -1.95 2.28
CA LEU A 94 -22.78 -2.63 3.19
C LEU A 94 -22.46 -1.79 4.44
N ILE A 95 -22.20 -0.49 4.24
CA ILE A 95 -21.90 0.47 5.32
C ILE A 95 -23.14 0.64 6.23
N GLU A 96 -24.31 0.82 5.63
CA GLU A 96 -25.58 0.97 6.37
C GLU A 96 -25.91 -0.32 7.14
N LEU A 97 -25.70 -1.49 6.54
CA LEU A 97 -25.92 -2.78 7.20
C LEU A 97 -25.02 -2.95 8.42
N ASP A 98 -23.75 -2.56 8.36
CA ASP A 98 -22.85 -2.57 9.53
C ASP A 98 -23.32 -1.58 10.60
N GLY A 99 -23.64 -0.35 10.21
CA GLY A 99 -24.19 0.70 11.06
C GLY A 99 -23.24 1.22 12.14
N THR A 100 -21.92 0.88 12.07
CA THR A 100 -20.90 1.40 13.00
C THR A 100 -19.88 2.25 12.26
N GLU A 101 -19.28 3.23 12.95
CA GLU A 101 -18.35 4.19 12.35
C GLU A 101 -17.14 3.52 11.68
N ASN A 102 -16.61 2.47 12.29
CA ASN A 102 -15.39 1.77 11.85
C ASN A 102 -15.64 0.32 11.37
N LYS A 103 -16.85 -0.01 10.97
CA LYS A 103 -17.25 -1.33 10.43
C LYS A 103 -16.98 -2.51 11.39
N LYS A 104 -17.06 -2.28 12.70
CA LYS A 104 -16.70 -3.30 13.70
C LYS A 104 -17.76 -4.39 13.91
N ARG A 105 -19.00 -4.20 13.45
CA ARG A 105 -20.07 -5.19 13.64
C ARG A 105 -19.92 -6.39 12.70
N LEU A 106 -19.78 -6.13 11.41
CA LEU A 106 -19.61 -7.15 10.38
C LEU A 106 -18.13 -7.43 10.09
N GLY A 107 -17.28 -6.45 10.31
CA GLY A 107 -15.85 -6.47 10.01
C GLY A 107 -15.53 -5.82 8.66
N ALA A 108 -14.55 -4.92 8.66
CA ALA A 108 -14.08 -4.28 7.43
C ALA A 108 -13.53 -5.31 6.42
N ASN A 109 -12.97 -6.41 6.88
CA ASN A 109 -12.51 -7.52 6.04
C ASN A 109 -13.67 -8.22 5.32
N ALA A 110 -14.80 -8.48 5.98
CA ALA A 110 -15.99 -9.05 5.35
C ALA A 110 -16.57 -8.08 4.30
N ILE A 111 -16.72 -6.81 4.66
CA ILE A 111 -17.27 -5.75 3.80
C ILE A 111 -16.36 -5.53 2.58
N LEU A 112 -15.06 -5.40 2.76
CA LEU A 112 -14.12 -5.18 1.66
C LEU A 112 -14.10 -6.36 0.68
N GLY A 113 -14.07 -7.58 1.19
CA GLY A 113 -14.09 -8.78 0.34
C GLY A 113 -15.28 -8.76 -0.61
N VAL A 114 -16.47 -8.43 -0.11
CA VAL A 114 -17.68 -8.31 -0.93
C VAL A 114 -17.58 -7.15 -1.92
N SER A 115 -17.17 -5.96 -1.44
CA SER A 115 -17.03 -4.76 -2.28
C SER A 115 -16.12 -5.00 -3.49
N LEU A 116 -14.94 -5.62 -3.27
CA LEU A 116 -14.00 -5.91 -4.34
C LEU A 116 -14.45 -7.05 -5.27
N ALA A 117 -15.06 -8.11 -4.71
CA ALA A 117 -15.57 -9.22 -5.52
C ALA A 117 -16.71 -8.78 -6.45
N VAL A 118 -17.61 -7.89 -5.98
CA VAL A 118 -18.66 -7.28 -6.80
C VAL A 118 -18.06 -6.45 -7.94
N ALA A 119 -17.06 -5.61 -7.66
CA ALA A 119 -16.39 -4.81 -8.68
C ALA A 119 -15.75 -5.69 -9.78
N LYS A 120 -15.08 -6.77 -9.37
CA LYS A 120 -14.49 -7.75 -10.31
C LYS A 120 -15.55 -8.47 -11.12
N ALA A 121 -16.63 -8.95 -10.48
CA ALA A 121 -17.71 -9.61 -11.18
C ALA A 121 -18.39 -8.68 -12.20
N ALA A 122 -18.61 -7.42 -11.82
CA ALA A 122 -19.18 -6.42 -12.74
C ALA A 122 -18.24 -6.10 -13.91
N ALA A 123 -16.92 -6.05 -13.68
CA ALA A 123 -15.94 -5.88 -14.75
C ALA A 123 -15.96 -7.06 -15.73
N ASP A 124 -15.94 -8.30 -15.22
CA ASP A 124 -15.97 -9.52 -16.01
C ASP A 124 -17.30 -9.63 -16.79
N SER A 125 -18.44 -9.29 -16.19
CA SER A 125 -19.75 -9.25 -16.85
C SER A 125 -19.81 -8.20 -17.97
N ALA A 126 -19.04 -7.12 -17.85
CA ALA A 126 -18.89 -6.10 -18.88
C ALA A 126 -17.85 -6.45 -19.97
N ASP A 127 -17.17 -7.60 -19.86
CA ASP A 127 -16.05 -8.02 -20.72
C ASP A 127 -14.91 -6.97 -20.73
N LEU A 128 -14.62 -6.40 -19.54
CA LEU A 128 -13.57 -5.40 -19.33
C LEU A 128 -12.59 -5.85 -18.25
N PRO A 129 -11.28 -5.62 -18.43
CA PRO A 129 -10.34 -5.77 -17.31
C PRO A 129 -10.65 -4.74 -16.22
N LEU A 130 -10.35 -5.10 -14.95
CA LEU A 130 -10.75 -4.30 -13.79
C LEU A 130 -10.23 -2.85 -13.87
N PHE A 131 -8.99 -2.64 -14.33
CA PHE A 131 -8.43 -1.29 -14.44
C PHE A 131 -9.22 -0.39 -15.41
N ARG A 132 -9.74 -0.95 -16.51
CA ARG A 132 -10.59 -0.22 -17.47
C ARG A 132 -12.02 -0.03 -16.97
N TYR A 133 -12.55 -1.04 -16.28
CA TYR A 133 -13.89 -0.94 -15.70
C TYR A 133 -13.96 0.19 -14.66
N VAL A 134 -12.99 0.25 -13.75
CA VAL A 134 -12.95 1.28 -12.70
C VAL A 134 -12.47 2.64 -13.22
N GLY A 135 -11.40 2.65 -14.02
CA GLY A 135 -10.73 3.89 -14.46
C GLY A 135 -11.26 4.46 -15.79
N GLY A 136 -12.08 3.68 -16.51
CA GLY A 136 -12.62 4.08 -17.81
C GLY A 136 -11.57 4.09 -18.94
N PRO A 137 -11.91 4.69 -20.10
CA PRO A 137 -11.06 4.64 -21.28
C PRO A 137 -9.73 5.41 -21.15
N ASN A 138 -9.59 6.24 -20.14
CA ASN A 138 -8.38 7.04 -19.89
C ASN A 138 -7.39 6.36 -18.94
N ALA A 139 -7.70 5.17 -18.43
CA ALA A 139 -6.78 4.39 -17.57
C ALA A 139 -5.65 3.80 -18.44
N HIS A 140 -4.47 4.44 -18.43
CA HIS A 140 -3.33 4.06 -19.28
C HIS A 140 -1.96 4.38 -18.65
N THR A 141 -1.94 4.97 -17.45
CA THR A 141 -0.70 5.35 -16.76
C THR A 141 -0.22 4.20 -15.88
N LEU A 142 0.95 3.63 -16.20
CA LEU A 142 1.63 2.63 -15.38
C LEU A 142 2.32 3.33 -14.20
N PRO A 143 2.11 2.84 -12.96
CA PRO A 143 2.67 3.48 -11.77
C PRO A 143 4.17 3.22 -11.62
N VAL A 144 4.89 4.17 -11.03
CA VAL A 144 6.25 3.95 -10.56
C VAL A 144 6.22 3.06 -9.32
N PRO A 145 6.95 1.93 -9.29
CA PRO A 145 7.04 1.08 -8.12
C PRO A 145 7.99 1.65 -7.08
N LEU A 146 7.55 1.72 -5.82
CA LEU A 146 8.40 1.92 -4.65
C LEU A 146 8.76 0.52 -4.12
N LEU A 147 9.95 0.03 -4.48
CA LEU A 147 10.38 -1.34 -4.22
C LEU A 147 11.12 -1.42 -2.89
N ASN A 148 10.50 -1.99 -1.85
CA ASN A 148 11.10 -2.18 -0.54
C ASN A 148 12.18 -3.28 -0.60
N ILE A 149 13.47 -2.93 -0.50
CA ILE A 149 14.58 -3.86 -0.65
C ILE A 149 15.40 -4.10 0.61
N ILE A 150 15.27 -3.23 1.64
CA ILE A 150 15.76 -3.46 3.01
C ILE A 150 14.64 -3.18 3.99
N ASN A 151 14.43 -4.11 4.93
CA ASN A 151 13.49 -4.01 6.02
C ASN A 151 14.18 -3.74 7.35
N GLY A 152 13.56 -2.89 8.16
CA GLY A 152 13.87 -2.66 9.57
C GLY A 152 12.61 -2.54 10.41
N GLY A 153 12.69 -1.87 11.56
CA GLY A 153 11.55 -1.63 12.42
C GLY A 153 10.74 -2.90 12.73
N SER A 154 9.42 -2.81 12.70
CA SER A 154 8.52 -3.94 12.95
C SER A 154 8.50 -5.00 11.84
N HIS A 155 9.09 -4.73 10.67
CA HIS A 155 9.16 -5.66 9.54
C HIS A 155 10.37 -6.59 9.54
N ALA A 156 11.31 -6.41 10.48
CA ALA A 156 12.53 -7.22 10.59
C ALA A 156 13.02 -7.34 12.04
N ASP A 157 13.64 -8.46 12.37
CA ASP A 157 14.32 -8.65 13.66
C ASP A 157 15.77 -8.15 13.55
N ASN A 158 15.95 -6.82 13.58
CA ASN A 158 17.25 -6.14 13.51
C ASN A 158 17.21 -4.81 14.29
N ASP A 159 18.34 -4.09 14.33
CA ASP A 159 18.52 -2.86 15.13
C ASP A 159 18.27 -1.56 14.32
N ILE A 160 17.61 -1.62 13.18
CA ILE A 160 17.29 -0.45 12.34
C ILE A 160 15.90 0.07 12.70
N ASP A 161 15.76 1.36 13.02
CA ASP A 161 14.46 1.94 13.41
C ASP A 161 13.53 2.21 12.22
N VAL A 162 14.08 2.68 11.09
CA VAL A 162 13.30 2.92 9.86
C VAL A 162 12.80 1.60 9.31
N GLN A 163 11.49 1.52 9.06
CA GLN A 163 10.81 0.26 8.73
C GLN A 163 11.10 -0.25 7.33
N GLU A 164 11.18 0.66 6.34
CA GLU A 164 11.42 0.28 4.94
C GLU A 164 12.36 1.25 4.23
N PHE A 165 13.27 0.66 3.45
CA PHE A 165 14.14 1.39 2.52
C PHE A 165 13.85 0.93 1.11
N MET A 166 13.36 1.86 0.29
CA MET A 166 12.85 1.59 -1.04
C MET A 166 13.71 2.21 -2.13
N ILE A 167 13.78 1.52 -3.26
CA ILE A 167 14.28 2.07 -4.52
C ILE A 167 13.13 2.45 -5.43
N VAL A 168 13.33 3.52 -6.21
CA VAL A 168 12.32 4.15 -7.05
C VAL A 168 12.91 4.37 -8.45
N PRO A 169 12.65 3.47 -9.41
CA PRO A 169 13.23 3.53 -10.76
C PRO A 169 12.50 4.54 -11.65
N LEU A 170 12.53 5.83 -11.26
CA LEU A 170 11.78 6.91 -11.89
C LEU A 170 12.34 7.37 -13.26
N GLY A 171 13.56 6.96 -13.60
CA GLY A 171 14.22 7.32 -14.84
C GLY A 171 13.98 6.37 -16.01
N ALA A 172 13.24 5.27 -15.79
CA ALA A 172 12.95 4.29 -16.83
C ALA A 172 11.93 4.81 -17.85
N ASP A 173 11.97 4.26 -19.07
CA ASP A 173 11.06 4.64 -20.16
C ASP A 173 9.75 3.84 -20.18
N SER A 174 9.69 2.72 -19.45
CA SER A 174 8.53 1.82 -19.38
C SER A 174 8.46 1.16 -18.01
N PHE A 175 7.29 0.59 -17.66
CA PHE A 175 7.14 -0.17 -16.42
C PHE A 175 8.01 -1.44 -16.43
N SER A 176 8.07 -2.14 -17.54
CA SER A 176 8.90 -3.35 -17.69
C SER A 176 10.39 -3.05 -17.47
N GLU A 177 10.90 -1.93 -17.99
CA GLU A 177 12.28 -1.49 -17.72
C GLU A 177 12.47 -1.09 -16.25
N ALA A 178 11.53 -0.35 -15.68
CA ALA A 178 11.58 0.02 -14.27
C ALA A 178 11.66 -1.21 -13.35
N LEU A 179 10.84 -2.22 -13.63
CA LEU A 179 10.86 -3.48 -12.88
C LEU A 179 12.18 -4.23 -13.07
N ARG A 180 12.71 -4.30 -14.30
CA ARG A 180 14.03 -4.89 -14.59
C ARG A 180 15.13 -4.21 -13.77
N TRP A 181 15.19 -2.88 -13.77
CA TRP A 181 16.18 -2.12 -12.98
C TRP A 181 16.06 -2.43 -11.49
N GLY A 182 14.83 -2.51 -10.99
CA GLY A 182 14.56 -2.88 -9.60
C GLY A 182 15.06 -4.27 -9.24
N VAL A 183 14.81 -5.27 -10.11
CA VAL A 183 15.28 -6.66 -9.93
C VAL A 183 16.79 -6.75 -9.97
N GLU A 184 17.44 -6.10 -10.94
CA GLU A 184 18.92 -6.11 -11.07
C GLU A 184 19.58 -5.45 -9.85
N THR A 185 19.04 -4.32 -9.36
CA THR A 185 19.50 -3.67 -8.13
C THR A 185 19.28 -4.57 -6.90
N TYR A 186 18.14 -5.24 -6.79
CA TYR A 186 17.86 -6.18 -5.70
C TYR A 186 18.88 -7.33 -5.67
N HIS A 187 19.21 -7.92 -6.81
CA HIS A 187 20.21 -8.97 -6.89
C HIS A 187 21.64 -8.46 -6.64
N SER A 188 21.97 -7.24 -7.07
CA SER A 188 23.21 -6.56 -6.75
C SER A 188 23.37 -6.39 -5.23
N LEU A 189 22.31 -5.88 -4.57
CA LEU A 189 22.28 -5.74 -3.11
C LEU A 189 22.47 -7.08 -2.40
N LYS A 190 21.80 -8.15 -2.87
CA LYS A 190 21.99 -9.50 -2.32
C LYS A 190 23.44 -9.95 -2.38
N SER A 191 24.10 -9.71 -3.50
CA SER A 191 25.50 -10.06 -3.70
C SER A 191 26.42 -9.24 -2.80
N LEU A 192 26.15 -7.95 -2.66
CA LEU A 192 26.89 -7.04 -1.78
C LEU A 192 26.77 -7.44 -0.30
N LEU A 193 25.55 -7.72 0.18
CA LEU A 193 25.30 -8.18 1.55
C LEU A 193 26.09 -9.47 1.85
N ARG A 194 26.05 -10.45 0.94
CA ARG A 194 26.82 -11.69 1.07
C ARG A 194 28.34 -11.45 1.13
N ALA A 195 28.85 -10.56 0.28
CA ALA A 195 30.28 -10.22 0.25
C ALA A 195 30.75 -9.57 1.56
N LYS A 196 29.85 -8.82 2.21
CA LYS A 196 30.08 -8.19 3.53
C LYS A 196 29.79 -9.15 4.71
N GLY A 197 29.35 -10.39 4.46
CA GLY A 197 29.00 -11.35 5.52
C GLY A 197 27.68 -11.03 6.24
N LEU A 198 26.81 -10.19 5.64
CA LEU A 198 25.54 -9.79 6.19
C LEU A 198 24.41 -10.76 5.79
N SER A 199 23.33 -10.80 6.58
CA SER A 199 22.18 -11.65 6.31
C SER A 199 21.49 -11.26 4.99
N THR A 200 21.05 -12.27 4.24
CA THR A 200 20.15 -12.14 3.09
C THR A 200 18.80 -12.82 3.36
N GLY A 201 18.45 -13.03 4.63
CA GLY A 201 17.09 -13.40 5.05
C GLY A 201 16.11 -12.29 4.68
N LEU A 202 14.86 -12.67 4.40
CA LEU A 202 13.83 -11.75 3.95
C LEU A 202 12.90 -11.36 5.10
N GLY A 203 12.52 -10.10 5.13
CA GLY A 203 11.41 -9.61 5.93
C GLY A 203 10.04 -9.97 5.31
N ASP A 204 8.96 -9.52 5.95
CA ASP A 204 7.59 -9.84 5.56
C ASP A 204 7.24 -9.39 4.14
N GLU A 205 7.87 -8.33 3.66
CA GLU A 205 7.60 -7.73 2.35
C GLU A 205 8.64 -8.08 1.27
N GLY A 206 9.53 -9.03 1.58
CA GLY A 206 10.51 -9.55 0.63
C GLY A 206 11.83 -8.77 0.55
N GLY A 207 11.96 -7.64 1.22
CA GLY A 207 13.23 -6.93 1.41
C GLY A 207 14.18 -7.72 2.31
N PHE A 208 15.49 -7.49 2.17
CA PHE A 208 16.48 -8.12 3.05
C PHE A 208 16.41 -7.52 4.46
N ALA A 209 16.72 -8.33 5.46
CA ALA A 209 16.76 -7.93 6.87
C ALA A 209 18.18 -8.14 7.46
N PRO A 210 19.19 -7.38 6.98
CA PRO A 210 20.51 -7.42 7.56
C PRO A 210 20.52 -6.69 8.92
N ASN A 211 21.40 -7.10 9.83
CA ASN A 211 21.69 -6.31 11.01
C ASN A 211 22.74 -5.25 10.65
N LEU A 212 22.35 -3.99 10.71
CA LEU A 212 23.17 -2.83 10.34
C LEU A 212 23.32 -1.90 11.55
N SER A 213 24.33 -1.06 11.53
CA SER A 213 24.68 -0.17 12.65
C SER A 213 23.87 1.12 12.67
N SER A 214 23.23 1.50 11.57
CA SER A 214 22.45 2.73 11.44
C SER A 214 21.55 2.71 10.19
N ASN A 215 20.55 3.60 10.18
CA ASN A 215 19.70 3.82 9.00
C ASN A 215 20.51 4.34 7.78
N ARG A 216 21.58 5.12 8.02
CA ARG A 216 22.48 5.60 6.95
C ARG A 216 23.23 4.47 6.27
N GLU A 217 23.69 3.46 7.02
CA GLU A 217 24.35 2.30 6.45
C GLU A 217 23.45 1.55 5.47
N ALA A 218 22.12 1.49 5.75
CA ALA A 218 21.16 0.92 4.80
C ALA A 218 21.12 1.70 3.48
N LEU A 219 21.03 3.04 3.55
CA LEU A 219 21.03 3.91 2.36
C LEU A 219 22.36 3.81 1.58
N ASP A 220 23.50 3.76 2.27
CA ASP A 220 24.83 3.60 1.64
C ASP A 220 24.94 2.27 0.89
N LEU A 221 24.46 1.17 1.49
CA LEU A 221 24.44 -0.15 0.83
C LEU A 221 23.54 -0.17 -0.40
N ILE A 222 22.39 0.48 -0.35
CA ILE A 222 21.50 0.60 -1.50
C ILE A 222 22.14 1.45 -2.59
N ALA A 223 22.75 2.58 -2.24
CA ALA A 223 23.48 3.44 -3.20
C ALA A 223 24.63 2.70 -3.88
N GLU A 224 25.40 1.91 -3.11
CA GLU A 224 26.46 1.05 -3.64
C GLU A 224 25.89 -0.02 -4.60
N ALA A 225 24.77 -0.65 -4.23
CA ALA A 225 24.10 -1.68 -5.03
C ALA A 225 23.55 -1.14 -6.36
N ILE A 226 22.97 0.06 -6.36
CA ILE A 226 22.49 0.76 -7.57
C ILE A 226 23.67 1.00 -8.53
N GLY A 227 24.80 1.53 -8.03
CA GLY A 227 26.00 1.76 -8.83
C GLY A 227 26.60 0.46 -9.39
N GLN A 228 26.64 -0.62 -8.59
CA GLN A 228 27.13 -1.94 -9.03
C GLN A 228 26.20 -2.58 -10.08
N ALA A 229 24.90 -2.29 -10.03
CA ALA A 229 23.93 -2.71 -11.05
C ALA A 229 24.06 -1.91 -12.36
N GLY A 230 24.86 -0.84 -12.39
CA GLY A 230 25.11 -0.03 -13.58
C GLY A 230 24.16 1.17 -13.73
N PHE A 231 23.40 1.51 -12.69
CA PHE A 231 22.46 2.64 -12.70
C PHE A 231 23.01 3.85 -11.94
N THR A 232 22.51 5.02 -12.29
CA THR A 232 22.89 6.30 -11.68
C THR A 232 21.89 6.67 -10.58
N LEU A 233 22.39 6.74 -9.33
CA LEU A 233 21.60 7.17 -8.17
C LEU A 233 21.06 8.59 -8.37
N GLY A 234 19.76 8.78 -8.12
CA GLY A 234 19.05 10.05 -8.28
C GLY A 234 18.59 10.35 -9.71
N THR A 235 19.29 9.82 -10.72
CA THR A 235 18.92 10.00 -12.13
C THR A 235 18.07 8.84 -12.65
N ASP A 236 18.57 7.62 -12.53
CA ASP A 236 17.84 6.43 -12.97
C ASP A 236 16.94 5.91 -11.85
N ILE A 237 17.54 5.74 -10.67
CA ILE A 237 16.89 5.21 -9.48
C ILE A 237 17.08 6.18 -8.31
N ALA A 238 15.98 6.65 -7.73
CA ALA A 238 15.97 7.43 -6.50
C ALA A 238 15.65 6.52 -5.29
N LEU A 239 15.58 7.12 -4.10
CA LEU A 239 15.34 6.44 -2.83
C LEU A 239 14.04 6.92 -2.19
N ALA A 240 13.40 6.05 -1.42
CA ALA A 240 12.29 6.40 -0.54
C ALA A 240 12.39 5.62 0.77
N THR A 241 11.75 6.11 1.82
CA THR A 241 11.70 5.45 3.13
C THR A 241 10.29 5.46 3.69
N ASP A 242 9.95 4.41 4.43
CA ASP A 242 8.84 4.38 5.37
C ASP A 242 9.43 4.33 6.79
N VAL A 243 9.15 5.36 7.56
CA VAL A 243 9.72 5.53 8.90
C VAL A 243 8.88 4.82 9.96
N ALA A 244 7.56 4.80 9.78
CA ALA A 244 6.59 4.27 10.72
C ALA A 244 6.82 4.78 12.16
N ALA A 245 6.98 6.12 12.31
CA ALA A 245 7.47 6.73 13.54
C ALA A 245 6.57 6.54 14.77
N SER A 246 5.30 6.15 14.58
CA SER A 246 4.41 5.74 15.66
C SER A 246 4.95 4.56 16.48
N GLU A 247 5.70 3.64 15.84
CA GLU A 247 6.25 2.43 16.46
C GLU A 247 7.31 2.74 17.54
N PHE A 248 8.07 3.82 17.39
CA PHE A 248 9.10 4.23 18.33
C PHE A 248 8.78 5.54 19.09
N TYR A 249 7.54 6.03 18.99
CA TYR A 249 7.06 7.15 19.79
C TYR A 249 6.56 6.69 21.14
N LYS A 250 7.14 7.21 22.22
CA LYS A 250 6.79 6.84 23.59
C LYS A 250 7.01 8.01 24.54
N ASP A 251 6.08 8.19 25.49
CA ASP A 251 6.18 9.17 26.57
C ASP A 251 6.49 10.61 26.07
N GLY A 252 5.94 10.99 24.92
CA GLY A 252 6.08 12.34 24.35
C GLY A 252 7.38 12.57 23.55
N SER A 253 8.15 11.53 23.25
CA SER A 253 9.40 11.61 22.49
C SER A 253 9.58 10.45 21.52
N TYR A 254 10.40 10.64 20.50
CA TYR A 254 10.78 9.62 19.53
C TYR A 254 12.07 8.93 19.98
N HIS A 255 12.02 7.62 20.22
CA HIS A 255 13.17 6.80 20.62
C HIS A 255 13.86 6.27 19.37
N PHE A 256 14.78 7.02 18.79
CA PHE A 256 15.36 6.80 17.48
C PHE A 256 16.91 6.77 17.55
N GLU A 257 17.52 5.74 16.96
CA GLU A 257 18.98 5.47 17.01
C GLU A 257 19.57 5.60 18.41
N GLY A 258 18.84 5.03 19.41
CA GLY A 258 19.26 5.02 20.81
C GLY A 258 19.18 6.39 21.53
N LYS A 259 18.54 7.38 20.90
CA LYS A 259 18.33 8.73 21.46
C LYS A 259 16.85 9.00 21.67
N GLN A 260 16.55 9.95 22.54
CA GLN A 260 15.21 10.53 22.67
C GLN A 260 15.20 11.87 21.93
N LEU A 261 14.36 11.97 20.91
CA LEU A 261 14.27 13.13 20.02
C LEU A 261 12.88 13.76 20.12
N SER A 262 12.84 15.09 20.00
CA SER A 262 11.61 15.84 19.69
C SER A 262 11.25 15.72 18.19
N ALA A 263 10.02 16.09 17.83
CA ALA A 263 9.60 16.17 16.42
C ALA A 263 10.52 17.07 15.58
N GLY A 264 10.96 18.21 16.13
CA GLY A 264 11.89 19.12 15.45
C GLY A 264 13.29 18.52 15.22
N GLU A 265 13.83 17.77 16.19
CA GLU A 265 15.13 17.09 16.05
C GLU A 265 15.03 15.94 15.04
N LEU A 266 13.92 15.19 15.01
CA LEU A 266 13.68 14.16 14.02
C LEU A 266 13.48 14.76 12.61
N THR A 267 12.80 15.91 12.50
CA THR A 267 12.71 16.68 11.25
C THR A 267 14.09 17.07 10.74
N ALA A 268 14.96 17.58 11.61
CA ALA A 268 16.33 17.95 11.23
C ALA A 268 17.17 16.75 10.78
N TYR A 269 16.96 15.58 11.39
CA TYR A 269 17.61 14.34 10.94
C TYR A 269 17.20 13.96 9.52
N PHE A 270 15.90 14.00 9.19
CA PHE A 270 15.44 13.69 7.83
C PHE A 270 15.79 14.78 6.83
N ALA A 271 15.85 16.04 7.23
CA ALA A 271 16.36 17.13 6.40
C ALA A 271 17.82 16.89 6.00
N ASP A 272 18.65 16.43 6.93
CA ASP A 272 20.04 16.07 6.64
C ASP A 272 20.15 14.81 5.77
N LEU A 273 19.30 13.80 5.95
CA LEU A 273 19.23 12.67 5.02
C LEU A 273 18.88 13.10 3.61
N ALA A 274 17.85 13.94 3.44
CA ALA A 274 17.40 14.43 2.15
C ALA A 274 18.43 15.35 1.47
N ALA A 275 19.32 15.99 2.23
CA ALA A 275 20.43 16.76 1.69
C ALA A 275 21.59 15.90 1.16
N ASN A 276 21.73 14.68 1.66
CA ASN A 276 22.86 13.79 1.36
C ASN A 276 22.49 12.62 0.43
N TYR A 277 21.19 12.29 0.32
CA TYR A 277 20.68 11.20 -0.51
C TYR A 277 19.54 11.70 -1.41
N PRO A 278 19.37 11.19 -2.62
CA PRO A 278 18.27 11.56 -3.50
C PRO A 278 16.96 10.89 -3.06
N LEU A 279 16.49 11.29 -1.87
CA LEU A 279 15.19 10.88 -1.35
C LEU A 279 14.09 11.61 -2.11
N VAL A 280 13.12 10.87 -2.66
CA VAL A 280 11.94 11.43 -3.32
C VAL A 280 10.72 11.41 -2.42
N SER A 281 10.69 10.47 -1.44
CA SER A 281 9.52 10.25 -0.59
C SER A 281 9.94 9.79 0.81
N ILE A 282 9.25 10.33 1.82
CA ILE A 282 9.33 9.88 3.22
C ILE A 282 7.90 9.65 3.71
N GLU A 283 7.63 8.43 4.17
CA GLU A 283 6.34 8.01 4.71
C GLU A 283 6.40 8.00 6.23
N ASP A 284 5.33 8.48 6.86
CA ASP A 284 5.10 8.55 8.31
C ASP A 284 6.34 8.94 9.14
N PRO A 285 6.95 10.12 8.85
CA PRO A 285 8.14 10.58 9.56
C PRO A 285 7.88 10.93 11.02
N LEU A 286 6.62 11.08 11.42
CA LEU A 286 6.15 11.41 12.75
C LEU A 286 4.94 10.53 13.13
N GLN A 287 4.59 10.50 14.41
CA GLN A 287 3.48 9.68 14.89
C GLN A 287 2.10 10.21 14.39
N GLU A 288 1.13 9.32 14.29
CA GLU A 288 -0.16 9.49 13.59
C GLU A 288 -1.08 10.62 14.07
N ASP A 289 -0.82 11.21 15.25
CA ASP A 289 -1.58 12.35 15.81
C ASP A 289 -0.72 13.60 16.06
N ASP A 290 0.56 13.60 15.66
CA ASP A 290 1.42 14.78 15.75
C ASP A 290 1.19 15.76 14.60
N TRP A 291 -0.03 16.31 14.52
CA TRP A 291 -0.46 17.23 13.46
C TRP A 291 0.43 18.50 13.37
N GLU A 292 0.84 19.04 14.51
CA GLU A 292 1.73 20.21 14.55
C GLU A 292 3.13 19.87 14.03
N GLY A 293 3.65 18.71 14.39
CA GLY A 293 4.90 18.19 13.85
C GLY A 293 4.82 17.99 12.33
N TYR A 294 3.74 17.40 11.82
CA TYR A 294 3.54 17.23 10.37
C TYR A 294 3.45 18.57 9.63
N GLN A 295 2.76 19.57 10.19
CA GLN A 295 2.74 20.92 9.61
C GLN A 295 4.15 21.51 9.51
N HIS A 296 4.95 21.41 10.58
CA HIS A 296 6.33 21.88 10.59
C HIS A 296 7.20 21.11 9.58
N PHE A 297 7.14 19.78 9.57
CA PHE A 297 7.88 18.92 8.66
C PHE A 297 7.53 19.24 7.19
N THR A 298 6.25 19.43 6.90
CA THR A 298 5.76 19.75 5.56
C THR A 298 6.20 21.15 5.11
N ALA A 299 6.16 22.13 6.01
CA ALA A 299 6.63 23.48 5.71
C ALA A 299 8.13 23.51 5.38
N GLU A 300 8.95 22.70 6.04
CA GLU A 300 10.39 22.63 5.84
C GLU A 300 10.80 21.82 4.60
N LEU A 301 10.21 20.66 4.40
CA LEU A 301 10.65 19.68 3.40
C LEU A 301 9.67 19.45 2.24
N GLY A 302 8.40 19.79 2.41
CA GLY A 302 7.34 19.45 1.44
C GLY A 302 7.48 20.12 0.08
N GLY A 303 8.32 21.16 -0.06
CA GLY A 303 8.66 21.76 -1.34
C GLY A 303 9.65 20.93 -2.19
N LYS A 304 10.33 19.96 -1.59
CA LYS A 304 11.36 19.13 -2.23
C LYS A 304 11.07 17.64 -2.18
N LEU A 305 10.26 17.20 -1.21
CA LEU A 305 9.98 15.81 -0.92
C LEU A 305 8.48 15.53 -0.98
N GLN A 306 8.15 14.33 -1.37
CA GLN A 306 6.86 13.72 -1.09
C GLN A 306 6.83 13.29 0.39
N ILE A 307 5.86 13.78 1.15
CA ILE A 307 5.61 13.43 2.55
C ILE A 307 4.30 12.66 2.58
N VAL A 308 4.40 11.38 2.87
CA VAL A 308 3.27 10.46 2.79
C VAL A 308 2.68 10.24 4.18
N GLY A 309 1.36 10.37 4.28
CA GLY A 309 0.62 9.92 5.45
C GLY A 309 0.02 8.55 5.19
N ASP A 310 0.49 7.52 5.93
CA ASP A 310 -0.12 6.19 6.05
C ASP A 310 -1.01 6.15 7.30
N ASP A 311 -0.43 5.96 8.48
CA ASP A 311 -1.16 5.95 9.75
C ASP A 311 -1.80 7.32 10.05
N LEU A 312 -1.19 8.40 9.56
CA LEU A 312 -1.76 9.75 9.66
C LEU A 312 -3.16 9.84 9.04
N PHE A 313 -3.39 9.21 7.89
CA PHE A 313 -4.64 9.32 7.12
C PHE A 313 -5.49 8.05 7.11
N VAL A 314 -4.88 6.88 7.24
CA VAL A 314 -5.53 5.55 7.21
C VAL A 314 -6.54 5.39 6.07
N THR A 315 -6.22 5.93 4.89
CA THR A 315 -7.11 5.97 3.71
C THR A 315 -8.49 6.62 3.98
N ASN A 316 -8.62 7.37 5.06
CA ASN A 316 -9.87 7.95 5.53
C ASN A 316 -10.07 9.38 5.00
N PRO A 317 -11.12 9.65 4.18
CA PRO A 317 -11.38 11.00 3.62
C PRO A 317 -11.53 12.09 4.69
N VAL A 318 -12.03 11.76 5.89
CA VAL A 318 -12.21 12.75 6.97
C VAL A 318 -10.85 13.16 7.55
N ARG A 319 -9.94 12.18 7.83
CA ARG A 319 -8.59 12.48 8.29
C ARG A 319 -7.78 13.19 7.21
N LEU A 320 -7.94 12.78 5.95
CA LEU A 320 -7.31 13.45 4.82
C LEU A 320 -7.77 14.92 4.70
N ALA A 321 -9.06 15.19 4.81
CA ALA A 321 -9.60 16.55 4.79
C ALA A 321 -9.00 17.43 5.90
N LYS A 322 -8.84 16.88 7.12
CA LYS A 322 -8.13 17.55 8.22
C LYS A 322 -6.68 17.86 7.86
N GLY A 323 -5.95 16.91 7.26
CA GLY A 323 -4.58 17.13 6.83
C GLY A 323 -4.45 18.22 5.76
N LEU A 324 -5.39 18.23 4.80
CA LEU A 324 -5.46 19.27 3.77
C LEU A 324 -5.69 20.66 4.39
N GLU A 325 -6.60 20.78 5.34
CA GLU A 325 -6.88 22.04 6.05
C GLU A 325 -5.66 22.54 6.82
N LEU A 326 -4.93 21.62 7.47
CA LEU A 326 -3.76 21.95 8.27
C LEU A 326 -2.47 22.11 7.44
N GLY A 327 -2.43 21.68 6.18
CA GLY A 327 -1.20 21.62 5.38
C GLY A 327 -0.22 20.56 5.89
N ALA A 328 -0.74 19.47 6.42
CA ALA A 328 0.04 18.34 6.96
C ALA A 328 0.22 17.24 5.91
N ALA A 329 1.44 16.86 5.60
CA ALA A 329 1.83 15.97 4.51
C ALA A 329 1.53 16.57 3.10
N ASN A 330 1.74 15.79 2.03
CA ASN A 330 1.42 16.18 0.65
C ASN A 330 1.16 14.96 -0.26
N SER A 331 1.04 13.80 0.35
CA SER A 331 0.70 12.53 -0.30
C SER A 331 -0.06 11.64 0.67
N ILE A 332 -0.90 10.74 0.15
CA ILE A 332 -1.60 9.71 0.92
C ILE A 332 -1.16 8.33 0.48
N LEU A 333 -0.89 7.44 1.45
CA LEU A 333 -0.85 6.00 1.21
C LEU A 333 -2.27 5.44 1.21
N VAL A 334 -2.59 4.61 0.23
CA VAL A 334 -3.95 4.08 0.01
C VAL A 334 -3.94 2.58 0.18
N LYS A 335 -4.52 2.11 1.28
CA LYS A 335 -4.69 0.70 1.62
C LYS A 335 -6.18 0.40 1.69
N VAL A 336 -6.68 -0.39 0.76
CA VAL A 336 -8.13 -0.66 0.61
C VAL A 336 -8.79 -1.17 1.89
N ASN A 337 -8.06 -1.94 2.69
CA ASN A 337 -8.61 -2.52 3.93
C ASN A 337 -8.59 -1.56 5.14
N GLN A 338 -7.86 -0.44 5.06
CA GLN A 338 -7.88 0.58 6.12
C GLN A 338 -9.22 1.31 6.21
N ILE A 339 -9.94 1.39 5.09
CA ILE A 339 -11.25 2.03 5.01
C ILE A 339 -12.40 1.04 4.78
N GLY A 340 -12.18 -0.02 3.98
CA GLY A 340 -13.03 -1.19 3.91
C GLY A 340 -14.08 -1.22 2.79
N THR A 341 -14.09 -0.27 1.85
CA THR A 341 -14.86 -0.36 0.60
C THR A 341 -14.08 0.23 -0.57
N LEU A 342 -14.38 -0.22 -1.79
CA LEU A 342 -13.82 0.37 -3.01
C LEU A 342 -14.27 1.82 -3.18
N THR A 343 -15.53 2.12 -2.93
CA THR A 343 -16.08 3.47 -3.05
C THR A 343 -15.34 4.47 -2.17
N GLU A 344 -15.17 4.18 -0.87
CA GLU A 344 -14.45 5.08 0.05
C GLU A 344 -12.97 5.20 -0.32
N THR A 345 -12.36 4.12 -0.80
CA THR A 345 -10.98 4.14 -1.34
C THR A 345 -10.84 5.11 -2.51
N LEU A 346 -11.74 5.00 -3.51
CA LEU A 346 -11.76 5.89 -4.67
C LEU A 346 -12.04 7.35 -4.28
N ASP A 347 -12.92 7.57 -3.31
CA ASP A 347 -13.22 8.91 -2.80
C ASP A 347 -11.99 9.53 -2.10
N ALA A 348 -11.22 8.76 -1.34
CA ALA A 348 -9.97 9.23 -0.72
C ALA A 348 -8.92 9.62 -1.78
N VAL A 349 -8.72 8.76 -2.80
CA VAL A 349 -7.80 9.07 -3.92
C VAL A 349 -8.22 10.33 -4.66
N ALA A 350 -9.51 10.43 -5.02
CA ALA A 350 -10.04 11.59 -5.74
C ALA A 350 -9.93 12.88 -4.91
N LEU A 351 -10.13 12.82 -3.60
CA LEU A 351 -9.96 13.97 -2.71
C LEU A 351 -8.50 14.43 -2.69
N ALA A 352 -7.55 13.50 -2.52
CA ALA A 352 -6.12 13.78 -2.53
C ALA A 352 -5.68 14.46 -3.82
N GLN A 353 -6.00 13.86 -4.97
CA GLN A 353 -5.60 14.35 -6.29
C GLN A 353 -6.18 15.73 -6.60
N ARG A 354 -7.46 15.96 -6.28
CA ARG A 354 -8.11 17.29 -6.46
C ARG A 354 -7.47 18.39 -5.61
N ALA A 355 -6.89 18.02 -4.49
CA ALA A 355 -6.19 18.94 -3.60
C ALA A 355 -4.69 19.12 -3.95
N GLY A 356 -4.20 18.44 -4.99
CA GLY A 356 -2.79 18.49 -5.40
C GLY A 356 -1.85 17.60 -4.56
N TYR A 357 -2.43 16.68 -3.78
CA TYR A 357 -1.66 15.60 -3.15
C TYR A 357 -1.47 14.46 -4.15
N THR A 358 -0.36 13.74 -4.01
CA THR A 358 -0.17 12.47 -4.69
C THR A 358 -0.83 11.33 -3.90
N ALA A 359 -1.09 10.21 -4.57
CA ALA A 359 -1.61 9.01 -3.95
C ALA A 359 -0.75 7.81 -4.34
N ILE A 360 -0.54 6.88 -3.41
CA ILE A 360 0.24 5.66 -3.63
C ILE A 360 -0.66 4.47 -3.29
N LEU A 361 -0.98 3.63 -4.26
CA LEU A 361 -1.68 2.37 -3.96
C LEU A 361 -0.71 1.42 -3.26
N SER A 362 -1.13 0.85 -2.13
CA SER A 362 -0.23 0.08 -1.27
C SER A 362 -0.79 -1.28 -0.90
N HIS A 363 0.12 -2.25 -0.80
CA HIS A 363 -0.10 -3.55 -0.19
C HIS A 363 -0.19 -3.45 1.35
N ARG A 364 -0.34 -4.61 1.99
CA ARG A 364 -0.13 -4.78 3.43
C ARG A 364 0.98 -5.81 3.68
N SER A 365 1.45 -5.89 4.93
CA SER A 365 2.45 -6.91 5.33
C SER A 365 1.92 -8.34 5.16
N GLY A 366 0.65 -8.61 5.44
CA GLY A 366 -0.04 -9.85 5.10
C GLY A 366 -0.82 -9.72 3.81
N GLU A 367 -0.32 -10.32 2.74
CA GLU A 367 -0.89 -10.31 1.40
C GLU A 367 -1.33 -11.70 0.93
N THR A 368 -2.10 -11.70 -0.15
CA THR A 368 -2.49 -12.88 -0.91
C THR A 368 -2.04 -12.75 -2.36
N GLU A 369 -2.42 -13.69 -3.25
CA GLU A 369 -2.17 -13.59 -4.69
C GLU A 369 -3.07 -12.54 -5.38
N ASP A 370 -4.04 -11.96 -4.70
CA ASP A 370 -4.93 -10.93 -5.26
C ASP A 370 -4.14 -9.75 -5.83
N THR A 371 -4.51 -9.29 -7.00
CA THR A 371 -3.80 -8.23 -7.75
C THR A 371 -4.58 -6.93 -7.87
N THR A 372 -5.69 -6.80 -7.19
CA THR A 372 -6.62 -5.65 -7.30
C THR A 372 -5.91 -4.30 -7.19
N ILE A 373 -4.95 -4.16 -6.27
CA ILE A 373 -4.23 -2.88 -6.10
C ILE A 373 -3.40 -2.48 -7.32
N ALA A 374 -2.95 -3.44 -8.14
CA ALA A 374 -2.26 -3.15 -9.40
C ALA A 374 -3.22 -2.54 -10.42
N ASP A 375 -4.40 -3.13 -10.57
CA ASP A 375 -5.46 -2.59 -11.42
C ASP A 375 -5.93 -1.22 -10.94
N LEU A 376 -6.12 -1.05 -9.62
CA LEU A 376 -6.52 0.23 -9.03
C LEU A 376 -5.47 1.33 -9.21
N ALA A 377 -4.18 1.00 -9.17
CA ALA A 377 -3.11 1.98 -9.40
C ALA A 377 -3.20 2.59 -10.81
N VAL A 378 -3.50 1.78 -11.82
CA VAL A 378 -3.72 2.23 -13.19
C VAL A 378 -5.08 2.92 -13.34
N ALA A 379 -6.13 2.34 -12.75
CA ALA A 379 -7.49 2.88 -12.83
C ALA A 379 -7.63 4.29 -12.25
N THR A 380 -6.90 4.60 -11.18
CA THR A 380 -6.98 5.88 -10.48
C THR A 380 -5.97 6.91 -10.96
N ASP A 381 -5.11 6.55 -11.92
CA ASP A 381 -4.01 7.41 -12.37
C ASP A 381 -3.15 7.89 -11.17
N SER A 382 -2.91 6.99 -10.20
CA SER A 382 -2.16 7.34 -8.99
C SER A 382 -0.69 7.63 -9.28
N GLY A 383 -0.17 7.07 -10.38
CA GLY A 383 1.22 7.22 -10.80
C GLY A 383 2.25 6.51 -9.92
N GLN A 384 1.83 5.92 -8.80
CA GLN A 384 2.72 5.26 -7.85
C GLN A 384 2.07 4.01 -7.24
N ILE A 385 2.89 2.97 -6.96
CA ILE A 385 2.48 1.77 -6.24
C ILE A 385 3.57 1.33 -5.27
N LYS A 386 3.20 0.96 -4.04
CA LYS A 386 4.07 0.38 -3.02
C LYS A 386 3.60 -1.05 -2.76
N THR A 387 4.34 -2.05 -3.25
CA THR A 387 3.91 -3.46 -3.14
C THR A 387 5.07 -4.41 -2.85
N GLY A 388 6.05 -3.96 -2.05
CA GLY A 388 7.15 -4.76 -1.53
C GLY A 388 8.33 -4.92 -2.49
N ALA A 389 9.21 -5.85 -2.16
CA ALA A 389 10.37 -6.20 -2.99
C ALA A 389 9.93 -7.00 -4.24
N PRO A 390 10.80 -7.09 -5.29
CA PRO A 390 10.56 -7.97 -6.42
C PRO A 390 10.87 -9.44 -6.06
N ALA A 391 10.37 -9.89 -4.94
CA ALA A 391 10.54 -11.23 -4.36
C ALA A 391 9.29 -11.59 -3.54
N ARG A 392 9.04 -12.89 -3.33
CA ARG A 392 7.83 -13.48 -2.74
C ARG A 392 6.63 -13.38 -3.70
N SER A 393 5.92 -14.49 -3.87
CA SER A 393 4.90 -14.65 -4.92
C SER A 393 3.77 -13.63 -4.81
N GLU A 394 3.33 -13.33 -3.60
CA GLU A 394 2.25 -12.39 -3.32
C GLU A 394 2.59 -10.93 -3.68
N ARG A 395 3.88 -10.58 -3.66
CA ARG A 395 4.37 -9.27 -4.12
C ARG A 395 4.54 -9.25 -5.63
N VAL A 396 5.23 -10.26 -6.16
CA VAL A 396 5.50 -10.41 -7.59
C VAL A 396 4.21 -10.55 -8.41
N ALA A 397 3.13 -11.09 -7.84
CA ALA A 397 1.83 -11.17 -8.50
C ALA A 397 1.33 -9.79 -8.97
N LYS A 398 1.47 -8.74 -8.14
CA LYS A 398 1.08 -7.37 -8.47
C LYS A 398 1.94 -6.78 -9.59
N TYR A 399 3.27 -7.01 -9.54
CA TYR A 399 4.19 -6.58 -10.61
C TYR A 399 3.88 -7.29 -11.93
N ASN A 400 3.63 -8.60 -11.90
CA ASN A 400 3.23 -9.37 -13.07
C ASN A 400 1.90 -8.89 -13.66
N GLN A 401 0.96 -8.46 -12.82
CA GLN A 401 -0.30 -7.87 -13.29
C GLN A 401 -0.05 -6.54 -14.02
N LEU A 402 0.81 -5.68 -13.49
CA LEU A 402 1.18 -4.44 -14.17
C LEU A 402 1.89 -4.67 -15.51
N LEU A 403 2.73 -5.72 -15.63
CA LEU A 403 3.31 -6.13 -16.92
C LEU A 403 2.23 -6.56 -17.92
N ARG A 404 1.19 -7.30 -17.49
CA ARG A 404 0.07 -7.67 -18.37
C ARG A 404 -0.74 -6.44 -18.80
N ILE A 405 -0.98 -5.50 -17.88
CA ILE A 405 -1.65 -4.24 -18.20
C ILE A 405 -0.83 -3.42 -19.19
N GLU A 406 0.49 -3.33 -19.02
CA GLU A 406 1.39 -2.66 -19.97
C GLU A 406 1.31 -3.30 -21.37
N GLU A 407 1.33 -4.65 -21.46
CA GLU A 407 1.19 -5.38 -22.71
C GLU A 407 -0.19 -5.14 -23.37
N GLU A 408 -1.27 -5.14 -22.58
CA GLU A 408 -2.63 -4.88 -23.09
C GLU A 408 -2.79 -3.45 -23.63
N LEU A 409 -2.17 -2.48 -22.96
CA LEU A 409 -2.19 -1.07 -23.38
C LEU A 409 -1.31 -0.83 -24.61
N ASP A 410 -0.28 -1.65 -24.83
CA ASP A 410 0.67 -1.54 -25.95
C ASP A 410 1.22 -0.11 -26.08
N THR A 411 1.09 0.48 -27.25
CA THR A 411 1.58 1.84 -27.56
C THR A 411 0.84 2.95 -26.81
N ALA A 412 -0.29 2.65 -26.16
CA ALA A 412 -1.01 3.59 -25.31
C ALA A 412 -0.50 3.61 -23.87
N ALA A 413 0.33 2.66 -23.47
CA ALA A 413 0.91 2.62 -22.14
C ALA A 413 1.84 3.82 -21.91
N VAL A 414 1.66 4.50 -20.78
CA VAL A 414 2.52 5.62 -20.35
C VAL A 414 3.07 5.30 -18.97
N TYR A 415 4.39 5.20 -18.85
CA TYR A 415 5.01 5.07 -17.54
C TYR A 415 5.10 6.43 -16.87
N ALA A 416 4.60 6.55 -15.64
CA ALA A 416 4.53 7.82 -14.93
C ALA A 416 5.93 8.45 -14.67
N GLY A 417 6.93 7.62 -14.40
CA GLY A 417 8.31 8.06 -14.26
C GLY A 417 8.46 9.25 -13.29
N ARG A 418 9.29 10.23 -13.67
CA ARG A 418 9.54 11.43 -12.84
C ARG A 418 8.30 12.27 -12.59
N SER A 419 7.30 12.23 -13.47
CA SER A 419 6.09 13.02 -13.29
C SER A 419 5.26 12.60 -12.07
N ALA A 420 5.44 11.37 -11.60
CA ALA A 420 4.83 10.90 -10.36
C ALA A 420 5.35 11.61 -9.10
N PHE A 421 6.52 12.25 -9.18
CA PHE A 421 7.17 12.96 -8.07
C PHE A 421 7.37 14.45 -8.39
N PRO A 422 6.30 15.26 -8.46
CA PRO A 422 6.36 16.63 -8.98
C PRO A 422 7.20 17.59 -8.11
N ARG A 423 7.56 17.20 -6.90
CA ARG A 423 8.36 18.01 -5.95
C ARG A 423 9.85 17.68 -6.00
N PHE A 424 10.21 16.54 -6.59
CA PHE A 424 11.60 16.13 -6.68
C PHE A 424 12.28 16.74 -7.90
N SER A 425 13.23 17.63 -7.65
CA SER A 425 14.17 18.16 -8.65
C SER A 425 15.54 17.56 -8.38
N ALA A 426 16.01 16.68 -9.28
CA ALA A 426 17.37 16.13 -9.20
C ALA A 426 18.41 17.20 -9.57
#